data_0f24384e21c5bd118f9d09573abb865c
#
_entry.id   0f24384e21c5bd118f9d09573abb865c
#
_cell.length_a   1.000
_cell.length_b   1.000
_cell.length_c   1.000
_cell.angle_alpha   90.00
_cell.angle_beta   90.00
_cell.angle_gamma   90.00
#
_symmetry.space_group_name_H-M   'P 1'
#
loop_
_entity.id
_entity.type
_entity.pdbx_description
1 polymer ?
#
loop_
_entity_poly.entity_id
_entity_poly.type
_entity_poly.pdbx_seq_one_letter_code
_entity_poly.pdbx_strand_id
1 'polypeptide(L)'
;MMTLTRRDFSRLGALSLAARFAPSLNAQSSSRKTGYAVIGLGRIADHFMRAVRQSSTSQITALVSGHRDKADRIAAQYGVPAGSIYNYENFDEIVRNPAVDAVYVALPNSMHAEYTIRAAKAGKHVLCEKPMCLNVAEAERMISACKTANVKLMIAYRCHYEPTNLRAIQLIRSGALGQVQAIDSPFGFNISPGEWRLSKKMAGGGPLFDVGIYSLNACRYLTGEEPEHISAYASVIDHDGRFNEVEENIAWTMRFPSGIVASCTTTYGANMAGYFRVYGSKGWLQVDNAFSYEGLRITAEYQGPKIDELNPARDPSHFLAEADHFSHCVQNNLEPQSPGEEGLRDMGYVTQIYRSAGIAI
;
A
#
# COMPACT_ATOMS: atom_id res chain seq x y z
N MET A 1 16.93 -25.81 -44.13
CA MET A 1 16.16 -25.44 -42.95
C MET A 1 16.50 -26.46 -41.86
N MET A 2 17.48 -26.20 -41.00
CA MET A 2 17.89 -27.13 -39.91
C MET A 2 17.06 -26.83 -38.68
N THR A 3 16.28 -27.78 -38.26
CA THR A 3 15.50 -27.74 -37.02
C THR A 3 16.38 -28.09 -35.83
N LEU A 4 16.64 -27.13 -34.98
CA LEU A 4 17.36 -27.31 -33.70
C LEU A 4 16.45 -28.10 -32.73
N THR A 5 17.00 -29.18 -32.15
CA THR A 5 16.30 -30.03 -31.19
C THR A 5 16.54 -29.58 -29.74
N ARG A 6 15.66 -30.00 -28.80
CA ARG A 6 15.76 -29.68 -27.35
C ARG A 6 17.12 -30.07 -26.70
N ARG A 7 17.89 -30.98 -27.33
CA ARG A 7 19.21 -31.39 -26.88
C ARG A 7 20.33 -30.40 -27.22
N ASP A 8 20.12 -29.55 -28.22
CA ASP A 8 21.12 -28.57 -28.65
C ASP A 8 21.09 -27.33 -27.75
N PHE A 9 19.96 -27.05 -27.08
CA PHE A 9 19.83 -25.98 -26.09
C PHE A 9 20.55 -26.29 -24.77
N SER A 10 20.70 -27.57 -24.41
CA SER A 10 21.37 -28.00 -23.16
C SER A 10 22.89 -27.97 -23.25
N ARG A 11 23.47 -27.90 -24.45
CA ARG A 11 24.94 -27.88 -24.67
C ARG A 11 25.53 -26.49 -24.80
N LEU A 12 24.72 -25.47 -25.05
CA LEU A 12 25.15 -24.06 -25.10
C LEU A 12 25.18 -23.39 -23.71
N GLY A 13 24.57 -24.00 -22.68
CA GLY A 13 24.55 -23.49 -21.31
C GLY A 13 25.76 -23.89 -20.43
N ALA A 14 26.68 -24.76 -20.92
CA ALA A 14 27.72 -25.34 -20.09
C ALA A 14 29.15 -24.76 -20.33
N LEU A 15 29.30 -23.81 -21.23
CA LEU A 15 30.63 -23.27 -21.63
C LEU A 15 30.85 -21.79 -21.32
N SER A 16 30.00 -21.12 -20.57
CA SER A 16 30.13 -19.70 -20.19
C SER A 16 30.27 -19.40 -18.69
N LEU A 17 30.57 -20.41 -17.86
CA LEU A 17 30.66 -20.23 -16.39
C LEU A 17 32.10 -20.39 -15.85
N ALA A 18 33.12 -20.21 -16.63
CA ALA A 18 34.52 -20.32 -16.19
C ALA A 18 35.39 -19.12 -16.54
N ALA A 19 34.87 -17.90 -16.46
CA ALA A 19 35.76 -16.72 -16.54
C ALA A 19 35.17 -15.55 -15.77
N ARG A 20 35.89 -15.12 -14.74
CA ARG A 20 35.74 -13.88 -13.96
C ARG A 20 35.02 -13.98 -12.60
N PHE A 21 35.60 -14.71 -11.66
CA PHE A 21 35.66 -14.27 -10.28
C PHE A 21 36.99 -13.58 -10.03
N ALA A 22 37.14 -12.36 -10.52
CA ALA A 22 37.98 -11.38 -9.87
C ALA A 22 37.05 -10.65 -8.87
N PRO A 23 37.39 -10.53 -7.57
CA PRO A 23 36.68 -9.63 -6.70
C PRO A 23 37.00 -8.22 -7.19
N SER A 24 36.09 -7.62 -7.95
CA SER A 24 36.07 -6.18 -8.07
C SER A 24 35.78 -5.67 -6.66
N LEU A 25 36.79 -5.14 -6.02
CA LEU A 25 36.67 -4.16 -4.94
C LEU A 25 35.96 -2.93 -5.52
N ASN A 26 34.66 -3.08 -5.81
CA ASN A 26 33.79 -1.93 -5.90
C ASN A 26 33.75 -1.40 -4.46
N ALA A 27 34.51 -0.33 -4.24
CA ALA A 27 34.23 0.60 -3.17
C ALA A 27 32.72 0.83 -3.19
N GLN A 28 32.02 0.29 -2.21
CA GLN A 28 30.64 0.64 -1.92
C GLN A 28 30.68 2.15 -1.62
N SER A 29 30.47 2.97 -2.66
CA SER A 29 30.11 4.36 -2.44
C SER A 29 28.88 4.25 -1.55
N SER A 30 28.97 4.67 -0.31
CA SER A 30 27.83 4.76 0.57
C SER A 30 26.86 5.72 -0.11
N SER A 31 25.90 5.14 -0.88
CA SER A 31 24.90 5.95 -1.56
C SER A 31 24.19 6.74 -0.49
N ARG A 32 24.11 8.06 -0.66
CA ARG A 32 23.40 8.95 0.26
C ARG A 32 21.98 8.39 0.48
N LYS A 33 21.56 8.29 1.76
CA LYS A 33 20.19 7.87 2.07
C LYS A 33 19.18 8.80 1.41
N THR A 34 18.09 8.25 0.93
CA THR A 34 16.94 9.03 0.44
C THR A 34 16.34 9.83 1.59
N GLY A 35 16.30 11.15 1.43
CA GLY A 35 15.74 12.07 2.43
C GLY A 35 14.25 12.26 2.24
N TYR A 36 13.46 11.98 3.28
CA TYR A 36 12.02 12.14 3.28
C TYR A 36 11.58 13.40 4.03
N ALA A 37 10.72 14.20 3.40
CA ALA A 37 9.85 15.13 4.09
C ALA A 37 8.55 14.40 4.46
N VAL A 38 8.18 14.39 5.74
CA VAL A 38 6.94 13.78 6.21
C VAL A 38 5.89 14.84 6.38
N ILE A 39 4.78 14.75 5.63
CA ILE A 39 3.65 15.68 5.72
C ILE A 39 2.44 15.01 6.37
N GLY A 40 1.91 15.64 7.43
CA GLY A 40 0.91 15.05 8.31
C GLY A 40 1.55 14.18 9.38
N LEU A 41 1.64 14.69 10.60
CA LEU A 41 2.34 14.01 11.70
C LEU A 41 1.36 13.21 12.58
N GLY A 42 0.49 12.38 11.94
CA GLY A 42 -0.49 11.52 12.59
C GLY A 42 0.10 10.16 13.02
N ARG A 43 -0.80 9.21 13.36
CA ARG A 43 -0.42 7.84 13.78
C ARG A 43 0.35 7.09 12.68
N ILE A 44 -0.11 7.16 11.44
CA ILE A 44 0.54 6.45 10.34
C ILE A 44 1.95 7.00 10.05
N ALA A 45 2.12 8.33 10.15
CA ALA A 45 3.42 8.95 10.01
C ALA A 45 4.41 8.51 11.12
N ASP A 46 3.93 8.27 12.34
CA ASP A 46 4.76 7.75 13.43
C ASP A 46 5.27 6.34 13.13
N HIS A 47 4.41 5.43 12.62
CA HIS A 47 4.83 4.10 12.16
C HIS A 47 5.92 4.19 11.08
N PHE A 48 5.70 5.02 10.06
CA PHE A 48 6.66 5.24 8.98
C PHE A 48 7.99 5.80 9.49
N MET A 49 7.96 6.84 10.32
CA MET A 49 9.18 7.46 10.85
C MET A 49 9.98 6.50 11.74
N ARG A 50 9.31 5.69 12.58
CA ARG A 50 9.98 4.64 13.37
C ARG A 50 10.63 3.58 12.50
N ALA A 51 10.01 3.22 11.39
CA ALA A 51 10.57 2.31 10.41
C ALA A 51 11.81 2.91 9.73
N VAL A 52 11.69 4.12 9.19
CA VAL A 52 12.79 4.83 8.51
C VAL A 52 14.00 5.02 9.42
N ARG A 53 13.80 5.17 10.72
CA ARG A 53 14.90 5.25 11.69
C ARG A 53 15.80 4.00 11.69
N GLN A 54 15.27 2.84 11.33
CA GLN A 54 15.99 1.56 11.24
C GLN A 54 16.58 1.33 9.84
N SER A 55 16.24 2.17 8.86
CA SER A 55 16.65 2.02 7.47
C SER A 55 18.13 2.36 7.25
N SER A 56 18.77 1.59 6.38
CA SER A 56 20.10 1.91 5.84
C SER A 56 20.03 2.77 4.58
N THR A 57 18.86 2.87 3.93
CA THR A 57 18.67 3.54 2.62
C THR A 57 17.82 4.80 2.71
N SER A 58 17.10 5.00 3.81
CA SER A 58 16.12 6.08 4.02
C SER A 58 16.44 6.90 5.28
N GLN A 59 16.05 8.17 5.31
CA GLN A 59 16.15 9.04 6.50
C GLN A 59 15.07 10.13 6.49
N ILE A 60 14.67 10.61 7.65
CA ILE A 60 13.77 11.76 7.79
C ILE A 60 14.60 13.04 7.75
N THR A 61 14.33 13.94 6.81
CA THR A 61 15.10 15.18 6.62
C THR A 61 14.26 16.45 6.74
N ALA A 62 12.93 16.33 6.68
CA ALA A 62 12.03 17.45 6.86
C ALA A 62 10.69 17.01 7.44
N LEU A 63 9.99 17.93 8.07
CA LEU A 63 8.65 17.72 8.61
C LEU A 63 7.71 18.84 8.12
N VAL A 64 6.44 18.48 7.88
CA VAL A 64 5.40 19.45 7.50
C VAL A 64 4.19 19.25 8.40
N SER A 65 3.78 20.30 9.13
CA SER A 65 2.68 20.23 10.09
C SER A 65 2.02 21.59 10.30
N GLY A 66 0.70 21.59 10.48
CA GLY A 66 -0.02 22.76 10.98
C GLY A 66 0.20 23.07 12.48
N HIS A 67 0.87 22.17 13.21
CA HIS A 67 1.14 22.30 14.64
C HIS A 67 2.64 22.38 14.90
N ARG A 68 3.17 23.58 15.02
CA ARG A 68 4.61 23.83 15.15
C ARG A 68 5.21 23.12 16.37
N ASP A 69 4.60 23.22 17.52
CA ASP A 69 5.11 22.59 18.77
C ASP A 69 5.23 21.06 18.66
N LYS A 70 4.29 20.43 17.94
CA LYS A 70 4.35 18.99 17.65
C LYS A 70 5.52 18.68 16.73
N ALA A 71 5.69 19.48 15.68
CA ALA A 71 6.77 19.30 14.72
C ALA A 71 8.15 19.49 15.37
N ASP A 72 8.32 20.48 16.24
CA ASP A 72 9.58 20.72 16.96
C ASP A 72 9.97 19.54 17.86
N ARG A 73 9.00 18.95 18.58
CA ARG A 73 9.24 17.75 19.41
C ARG A 73 9.68 16.54 18.59
N ILE A 74 9.00 16.31 17.45
CA ILE A 74 9.33 15.21 16.54
C ILE A 74 10.68 15.49 15.86
N ALA A 75 10.96 16.72 15.45
CA ALA A 75 12.24 17.12 14.85
C ALA A 75 13.41 16.83 15.78
N ALA A 76 13.29 17.16 17.07
CA ALA A 76 14.29 16.84 18.08
C ALA A 76 14.54 15.33 18.21
N GLN A 77 13.48 14.50 18.11
CA GLN A 77 13.57 13.04 18.20
C GLN A 77 14.26 12.41 16.99
N TYR A 78 14.08 12.98 15.80
CA TYR A 78 14.61 12.45 14.53
C TYR A 78 15.82 13.22 13.99
N GLY A 79 16.29 14.24 14.68
CA GLY A 79 17.45 15.04 14.27
C GLY A 79 17.17 15.93 13.06
N VAL A 80 15.91 16.35 12.86
CA VAL A 80 15.54 17.22 11.75
C VAL A 80 15.88 18.66 12.10
N PRO A 81 16.66 19.38 11.25
CA PRO A 81 17.02 20.78 11.51
C PRO A 81 15.79 21.69 11.57
N ALA A 82 15.81 22.71 12.44
CA ALA A 82 14.70 23.65 12.58
C ALA A 82 14.32 24.35 11.27
N GLY A 83 15.29 24.61 10.38
CA GLY A 83 15.08 25.16 9.04
C GLY A 83 14.42 24.20 8.04
N SER A 84 14.25 22.93 8.41
CA SER A 84 13.56 21.90 7.61
C SER A 84 12.18 21.55 8.17
N ILE A 85 11.60 22.41 9.00
CA ILE A 85 10.24 22.28 9.52
C ILE A 85 9.36 23.29 8.80
N TYR A 86 8.43 22.78 8.02
CA TYR A 86 7.47 23.55 7.21
C TYR A 86 6.05 23.44 7.77
N ASN A 87 5.19 24.34 7.32
CA ASN A 87 3.74 24.25 7.50
C ASN A 87 3.05 24.06 6.14
N TYR A 88 1.72 24.00 6.13
CA TYR A 88 0.94 23.80 4.91
C TYR A 88 1.01 25.01 3.94
N GLU A 89 1.28 26.22 4.45
CA GLU A 89 1.35 27.44 3.65
C GLU A 89 2.69 27.52 2.90
N ASN A 90 3.81 27.27 3.61
CA ASN A 90 5.16 27.34 3.03
C ASN A 90 5.71 26.00 2.54
N PHE A 91 4.86 24.98 2.39
CA PHE A 91 5.26 23.64 1.93
C PHE A 91 6.11 23.68 0.66
N ASP A 92 5.76 24.55 -0.30
CA ASP A 92 6.43 24.62 -1.61
C ASP A 92 7.92 25.05 -1.51
N GLU A 93 8.34 25.62 -0.39
CA GLU A 93 9.77 25.95 -0.13
C GLU A 93 10.66 24.70 -0.06
N ILE A 94 10.10 23.49 0.06
CA ILE A 94 10.86 22.24 0.01
C ILE A 94 11.63 22.08 -1.30
N VAL A 95 11.24 22.77 -2.38
CA VAL A 95 11.98 22.81 -3.65
C VAL A 95 13.44 23.20 -3.46
N ARG A 96 13.71 24.10 -2.49
CA ARG A 96 15.06 24.61 -2.18
C ARG A 96 15.82 23.74 -1.19
N ASN A 97 15.21 22.70 -0.64
CA ASN A 97 15.87 21.83 0.32
C ASN A 97 16.51 20.62 -0.37
N PRO A 98 17.85 20.62 -0.55
CA PRO A 98 18.56 19.55 -1.25
C PRO A 98 18.63 18.25 -0.41
N ALA A 99 18.28 18.31 0.88
CA ALA A 99 18.22 17.13 1.76
C ALA A 99 16.91 16.34 1.57
N VAL A 100 15.91 16.92 0.89
CA VAL A 100 14.63 16.26 0.58
C VAL A 100 14.65 15.70 -0.82
N ASP A 101 14.55 14.38 -0.95
CA ASP A 101 14.42 13.67 -2.22
C ASP A 101 12.97 13.26 -2.47
N ALA A 102 12.25 12.89 -1.41
CA ALA A 102 10.90 12.37 -1.48
C ALA A 102 9.99 12.98 -0.39
N VAL A 103 8.70 13.00 -0.65
CA VAL A 103 7.66 13.39 0.31
C VAL A 103 6.82 12.16 0.65
N TYR A 104 6.67 11.86 1.94
CA TYR A 104 5.68 10.91 2.45
C TYR A 104 4.41 11.65 2.83
N VAL A 105 3.32 11.41 2.08
CA VAL A 105 2.03 12.09 2.26
C VAL A 105 1.15 11.25 3.18
N ALA A 106 0.96 11.70 4.43
CA ALA A 106 0.23 11.01 5.49
C ALA A 106 -0.89 11.89 6.08
N LEU A 107 -1.66 12.47 5.21
CA LEU A 107 -2.74 13.44 5.46
C LEU A 107 -4.13 12.76 5.45
N PRO A 108 -5.22 13.46 5.80
CA PRO A 108 -6.56 13.05 5.42
C PRO A 108 -6.69 12.90 3.89
N ASN A 109 -7.51 11.94 3.44
CA ASN A 109 -7.60 11.53 2.03
C ASN A 109 -7.83 12.69 1.05
N SER A 110 -8.65 13.69 1.44
CA SER A 110 -8.95 14.88 0.63
C SER A 110 -7.74 15.76 0.31
N MET A 111 -6.65 15.61 1.05
CA MET A 111 -5.45 16.41 0.87
C MET A 111 -4.36 15.66 0.06
N HIS A 112 -4.53 14.37 -0.19
CA HIS A 112 -3.52 13.56 -0.87
C HIS A 112 -3.21 14.09 -2.28
N ALA A 113 -4.23 14.40 -3.06
CA ALA A 113 -4.04 14.87 -4.44
C ALA A 113 -3.32 16.23 -4.49
N GLU A 114 -3.73 17.19 -3.68
CA GLU A 114 -3.10 18.51 -3.64
C GLU A 114 -1.61 18.39 -3.31
N TYR A 115 -1.28 17.73 -2.19
CA TYR A 115 0.11 17.70 -1.72
C TYR A 115 1.02 16.77 -2.54
N THR A 116 0.49 15.74 -3.17
CA THR A 116 1.21 14.96 -4.19
C THR A 116 1.57 15.84 -5.39
N ILE A 117 0.62 16.62 -5.91
CA ILE A 117 0.85 17.50 -7.05
C ILE A 117 1.84 18.62 -6.71
N ARG A 118 1.73 19.21 -5.51
CA ARG A 118 2.67 20.23 -5.03
C ARG A 118 4.08 19.65 -4.85
N ALA A 119 4.21 18.46 -4.27
CA ALA A 119 5.50 17.78 -4.13
C ALA A 119 6.14 17.47 -5.50
N ALA A 120 5.34 16.97 -6.46
CA ALA A 120 5.80 16.74 -7.82
C ALA A 120 6.30 18.03 -8.50
N LYS A 121 5.55 19.14 -8.38
CA LYS A 121 6.00 20.45 -8.89
C LYS A 121 7.28 20.96 -8.25
N ALA A 122 7.54 20.58 -6.99
CA ALA A 122 8.79 20.86 -6.29
C ALA A 122 9.94 19.89 -6.70
N GLY A 123 9.72 19.00 -7.67
CA GLY A 123 10.70 18.04 -8.14
C GLY A 123 11.00 16.91 -7.14
N LYS A 124 10.07 16.63 -6.20
CA LYS A 124 10.24 15.59 -5.18
C LYS A 124 9.45 14.34 -5.56
N HIS A 125 10.06 13.17 -5.38
CA HIS A 125 9.35 11.88 -5.48
C HIS A 125 8.27 11.79 -4.40
N VAL A 126 7.23 10.98 -4.62
CA VAL A 126 6.08 10.92 -3.69
C VAL A 126 5.77 9.49 -3.31
N LEU A 127 5.75 9.23 -2.01
CA LEU A 127 5.12 8.08 -1.39
C LEU A 127 3.83 8.57 -0.73
N CYS A 128 2.68 8.21 -1.29
CA CYS A 128 1.37 8.68 -0.83
C CYS A 128 0.62 7.56 -0.11
N GLU A 129 0.09 7.84 1.08
CA GLU A 129 -0.77 6.90 1.79
C GLU A 129 -2.02 6.51 0.99
N LYS A 130 -2.50 5.30 1.27
CA LYS A 130 -3.78 4.81 0.77
C LYS A 130 -4.96 5.38 1.61
N PRO A 131 -6.14 5.55 1.02
CA PRO A 131 -6.43 5.51 -0.41
C PRO A 131 -5.72 6.64 -1.14
N MET A 132 -5.40 6.43 -2.41
CA MET A 132 -4.63 7.40 -3.20
C MET A 132 -5.20 8.83 -3.16
N CYS A 133 -6.53 8.95 -3.22
CA CYS A 133 -7.27 10.22 -3.26
C CYS A 133 -8.78 9.97 -3.10
N LEU A 134 -9.64 10.95 -3.44
CA LEU A 134 -11.08 10.81 -3.30
C LEU A 134 -11.79 10.25 -4.54
N ASN A 135 -11.19 10.35 -5.74
CA ASN A 135 -11.84 9.96 -6.99
C ASN A 135 -10.83 9.73 -8.12
N VAL A 136 -11.29 9.10 -9.20
CA VAL A 136 -10.51 8.77 -10.40
C VAL A 136 -9.84 10.00 -11.02
N ALA A 137 -10.57 11.12 -11.14
CA ALA A 137 -10.03 12.33 -11.75
C ALA A 137 -8.87 12.96 -10.95
N GLU A 138 -8.90 12.84 -9.62
CA GLU A 138 -7.78 13.22 -8.77
C GLU A 138 -6.57 12.32 -8.99
N ALA A 139 -6.79 10.99 -9.02
CA ALA A 139 -5.73 10.03 -9.28
C ALA A 139 -5.02 10.28 -10.61
N GLU A 140 -5.78 10.54 -11.68
CA GLU A 140 -5.23 10.88 -13.00
C GLU A 140 -4.38 12.15 -12.96
N ARG A 141 -4.83 13.20 -12.23
CA ARG A 141 -4.06 14.44 -12.06
C ARG A 141 -2.76 14.22 -11.28
N MET A 142 -2.78 13.39 -10.23
CA MET A 142 -1.59 13.03 -9.45
C MET A 142 -0.56 12.34 -10.33
N ILE A 143 -0.98 11.32 -11.09
CA ILE A 143 -0.12 10.58 -12.03
C ILE A 143 0.45 11.53 -13.09
N SER A 144 -0.39 12.35 -13.71
CA SER A 144 0.03 13.31 -14.74
C SER A 144 1.06 14.31 -14.22
N ALA A 145 0.85 14.84 -13.00
CA ALA A 145 1.78 15.78 -12.38
C ALA A 145 3.15 15.15 -12.12
N CYS A 146 3.18 13.92 -11.59
CA CYS A 146 4.42 13.20 -11.31
C CYS A 146 5.16 12.83 -12.61
N LYS A 147 4.45 12.38 -13.64
CA LYS A 147 5.03 12.12 -14.97
C LYS A 147 5.62 13.37 -15.60
N THR A 148 4.90 14.50 -15.56
CA THR A 148 5.36 15.78 -16.09
C THR A 148 6.62 16.28 -15.39
N ALA A 149 6.70 16.09 -14.07
CA ALA A 149 7.86 16.47 -13.28
C ALA A 149 9.01 15.43 -13.32
N ASN A 150 8.82 14.31 -14.00
CA ASN A 150 9.77 13.18 -14.04
C ASN A 150 10.14 12.68 -12.63
N VAL A 151 9.16 12.57 -11.75
CA VAL A 151 9.31 12.04 -10.39
C VAL A 151 8.47 10.76 -10.21
N LYS A 152 8.91 9.87 -9.31
CA LYS A 152 8.20 8.63 -9.00
C LYS A 152 7.02 8.92 -8.08
N LEU A 153 5.89 8.23 -8.33
CA LEU A 153 4.74 8.17 -7.46
C LEU A 153 4.50 6.71 -7.05
N MET A 154 4.54 6.44 -5.76
CA MET A 154 4.18 5.15 -5.19
C MET A 154 3.04 5.32 -4.19
N ILE A 155 2.08 4.41 -4.21
CA ILE A 155 1.02 4.34 -3.19
C ILE A 155 1.44 3.35 -2.09
N ALA A 156 1.30 3.79 -0.85
CA ALA A 156 1.77 3.08 0.33
C ALA A 156 0.84 1.90 0.70
N TYR A 157 0.92 0.84 -0.08
CA TYR A 157 0.24 -0.44 0.18
C TYR A 157 1.16 -1.35 1.01
N ARG A 158 1.37 -1.02 2.29
CA ARG A 158 2.28 -1.73 3.19
C ARG A 158 2.07 -3.25 3.24
N CYS A 159 0.84 -3.73 3.00
CA CYS A 159 0.54 -5.17 2.97
C CYS A 159 1.26 -5.92 1.84
N HIS A 160 1.71 -5.24 0.78
CA HIS A 160 2.53 -5.82 -0.28
C HIS A 160 3.97 -6.14 0.18
N TYR A 161 4.36 -5.66 1.35
CA TYR A 161 5.70 -5.87 1.94
C TYR A 161 5.65 -6.71 3.22
N GLU A 162 4.46 -7.12 3.64
CA GLU A 162 4.26 -7.89 4.87
C GLU A 162 4.59 -9.37 4.60
N PRO A 163 5.52 -9.99 5.38
CA PRO A 163 6.04 -11.34 5.09
C PRO A 163 4.99 -12.45 5.03
N THR A 164 3.95 -12.39 5.88
CA THR A 164 2.88 -13.42 5.91
C THR A 164 2.01 -13.32 4.66
N ASN A 165 1.68 -12.09 4.22
CA ASN A 165 0.95 -11.87 2.98
C ASN A 165 1.77 -12.34 1.76
N LEU A 166 3.07 -12.05 1.74
CA LEU A 166 3.97 -12.56 0.70
C LEU A 166 4.05 -14.09 0.69
N ARG A 167 4.04 -14.73 1.88
CA ARG A 167 4.00 -16.18 2.02
C ARG A 167 2.71 -16.77 1.44
N ALA A 168 1.56 -16.14 1.70
CA ALA A 168 0.28 -16.55 1.13
C ALA A 168 0.30 -16.47 -0.41
N ILE A 169 0.79 -15.37 -0.98
CA ILE A 169 0.96 -15.20 -2.44
C ILE A 169 1.85 -16.31 -3.00
N GLN A 170 2.97 -16.61 -2.35
CA GLN A 170 3.89 -17.67 -2.78
C GLN A 170 3.20 -19.04 -2.83
N LEU A 171 2.41 -19.39 -1.81
CA LEU A 171 1.66 -20.65 -1.77
C LEU A 171 0.62 -20.74 -2.91
N ILE A 172 -0.10 -19.64 -3.17
CA ILE A 172 -1.07 -19.58 -4.27
C ILE A 172 -0.35 -19.77 -5.62
N ARG A 173 0.71 -18.98 -5.87
CA ARG A 173 1.45 -19.00 -7.15
C ARG A 173 2.21 -20.29 -7.41
N SER A 174 2.62 -21.01 -6.35
CA SER A 174 3.22 -22.33 -6.48
C SER A 174 2.25 -23.44 -6.92
N GLY A 175 0.93 -23.14 -6.93
CA GLY A 175 -0.12 -24.11 -7.21
C GLY A 175 -0.37 -25.09 -6.06
N ALA A 176 0.15 -24.84 -4.86
CA ALA A 176 -0.02 -25.71 -3.69
C ALA A 176 -1.51 -25.93 -3.35
N LEU A 177 -2.34 -24.90 -3.53
CA LEU A 177 -3.79 -24.98 -3.30
C LEU A 177 -4.57 -25.56 -4.50
N GLY A 178 -3.91 -25.92 -5.59
CA GLY A 178 -4.56 -26.19 -6.86
C GLY A 178 -5.13 -24.93 -7.51
N GLN A 179 -6.24 -25.07 -8.25
CA GLN A 179 -6.92 -23.91 -8.82
C GLN A 179 -7.72 -23.20 -7.75
N VAL A 180 -7.46 -21.91 -7.56
CA VAL A 180 -8.24 -21.06 -6.63
C VAL A 180 -9.68 -20.97 -7.12
N GLN A 181 -10.64 -21.13 -6.22
CA GLN A 181 -12.08 -21.12 -6.50
C GLN A 181 -12.77 -19.90 -5.90
N ALA A 182 -12.43 -19.57 -4.65
CA ALA A 182 -13.07 -18.49 -3.91
C ALA A 182 -12.12 -17.82 -2.92
N ILE A 183 -12.42 -16.55 -2.62
CA ILE A 183 -11.75 -15.75 -1.59
C ILE A 183 -12.81 -15.10 -0.71
N ASP A 184 -12.54 -15.07 0.60
CA ASP A 184 -13.34 -14.34 1.59
C ASP A 184 -12.43 -13.39 2.36
N SER A 185 -12.83 -12.10 2.46
CA SER A 185 -11.97 -11.07 3.08
C SER A 185 -12.81 -9.97 3.75
N PRO A 186 -13.16 -10.10 5.03
CA PRO A 186 -13.76 -9.04 5.82
C PRO A 186 -12.71 -8.18 6.53
N PHE A 187 -13.02 -6.91 6.79
CA PHE A 187 -12.28 -6.05 7.72
C PHE A 187 -13.11 -4.86 8.18
N GLY A 188 -13.15 -4.59 9.47
CA GLY A 188 -13.88 -3.46 10.03
C GLY A 188 -13.51 -3.18 11.49
N PHE A 189 -13.96 -2.05 11.99
CA PHE A 189 -13.85 -1.70 13.41
C PHE A 189 -14.96 -0.74 13.80
N ASN A 190 -15.29 -0.69 15.11
CA ASN A 190 -16.27 0.26 15.61
C ASN A 190 -15.61 1.64 15.74
N ILE A 191 -16.02 2.58 14.90
CA ILE A 191 -15.45 3.92 14.85
C ILE A 191 -16.04 4.81 15.95
N SER A 192 -15.18 5.62 16.58
CA SER A 192 -15.65 6.60 17.57
C SER A 192 -16.32 7.81 16.90
N PRO A 193 -17.35 8.41 17.55
CA PRO A 193 -17.91 9.67 17.08
C PRO A 193 -16.85 10.77 16.99
N GLY A 194 -17.01 11.67 16.02
CA GLY A 194 -16.12 12.83 15.84
C GLY A 194 -14.82 12.54 15.06
N GLU A 195 -14.58 11.29 14.65
CA GLU A 195 -13.45 10.95 13.77
C GLU A 195 -13.66 11.62 12.39
N TRP A 196 -12.58 12.18 11.83
CA TRP A 196 -12.60 12.84 10.52
C TRP A 196 -13.03 11.89 9.37
N ARG A 197 -12.86 10.58 9.58
CA ARG A 197 -13.28 9.52 8.65
C ARG A 197 -14.79 9.41 8.47
N LEU A 198 -15.56 10.02 9.35
CA LEU A 198 -17.02 10.14 9.24
C LEU A 198 -17.46 11.32 8.38
N SER A 199 -16.54 12.19 7.97
CA SER A 199 -16.84 13.27 7.03
C SER A 199 -16.53 12.85 5.59
N LYS A 200 -17.57 12.76 4.74
CA LYS A 200 -17.42 12.46 3.32
C LYS A 200 -16.47 13.43 2.61
N LYS A 201 -16.51 14.72 2.98
CA LYS A 201 -15.63 15.74 2.44
C LYS A 201 -14.15 15.44 2.69
N MET A 202 -13.80 14.90 3.86
CA MET A 202 -12.41 14.63 4.23
C MET A 202 -11.95 13.23 3.83
N ALA A 203 -12.84 12.24 3.94
CA ALA A 203 -12.51 10.83 3.76
C ALA A 203 -12.87 10.27 2.37
N GLY A 204 -13.82 10.90 1.65
CA GLY A 204 -14.35 10.41 0.38
C GLY A 204 -15.52 9.45 0.53
N GLY A 205 -15.55 8.68 1.60
CA GLY A 205 -16.57 7.71 1.97
C GLY A 205 -16.28 7.12 3.34
N GLY A 206 -17.01 6.07 3.71
CA GLY A 206 -16.89 5.40 4.99
C GLY A 206 -15.85 4.27 5.02
N PRO A 207 -16.22 3.12 5.60
CA PRO A 207 -15.28 2.01 5.80
C PRO A 207 -14.68 1.45 4.51
N LEU A 208 -15.33 1.58 3.36
CA LEU A 208 -14.77 1.13 2.09
C LEU A 208 -13.46 1.84 1.75
N PHE A 209 -13.41 3.18 1.89
CA PHE A 209 -12.20 3.98 1.63
C PHE A 209 -11.07 3.69 2.62
N ASP A 210 -11.38 3.47 3.90
CA ASP A 210 -10.37 3.34 4.93
C ASP A 210 -9.86 1.90 5.09
N VAL A 211 -10.75 0.94 5.31
CA VAL A 211 -10.40 -0.44 5.64
C VAL A 211 -10.87 -1.46 4.60
N GLY A 212 -11.98 -1.22 3.91
CA GLY A 212 -12.45 -2.08 2.83
C GLY A 212 -11.48 -2.14 1.65
N ILE A 213 -10.74 -1.06 1.39
CA ILE A 213 -9.70 -1.01 0.36
C ILE A 213 -8.60 -2.07 0.59
N TYR A 214 -8.32 -2.48 1.83
CA TYR A 214 -7.39 -3.59 2.10
C TYR A 214 -7.91 -4.91 1.54
N SER A 215 -9.21 -5.22 1.75
CA SER A 215 -9.84 -6.44 1.22
C SER A 215 -9.93 -6.41 -0.31
N LEU A 216 -10.29 -5.27 -0.91
CA LEU A 216 -10.29 -5.07 -2.35
C LEU A 216 -8.91 -5.33 -2.95
N ASN A 217 -7.90 -4.65 -2.42
CA ASN A 217 -6.52 -4.76 -2.90
C ASN A 217 -5.97 -6.18 -2.66
N ALA A 218 -6.29 -6.80 -1.49
CA ALA A 218 -5.90 -8.18 -1.19
C ALA A 218 -6.40 -9.16 -2.26
N CYS A 219 -7.67 -9.11 -2.63
CA CYS A 219 -8.22 -10.01 -3.64
C CYS A 219 -7.50 -9.85 -5.00
N ARG A 220 -7.11 -8.63 -5.36
CA ARG A 220 -6.36 -8.34 -6.59
C ARG A 220 -4.94 -8.90 -6.55
N TYR A 221 -4.17 -8.67 -5.50
CA TYR A 221 -2.79 -9.19 -5.45
C TYR A 221 -2.72 -10.70 -5.18
N LEU A 222 -3.70 -11.30 -4.50
CA LEU A 222 -3.78 -12.75 -4.29
C LEU A 222 -4.09 -13.50 -5.57
N THR A 223 -5.04 -13.00 -6.38
CA THR A 223 -5.39 -13.59 -7.68
C THR A 223 -4.36 -13.25 -8.75
N GLY A 224 -3.77 -12.06 -8.69
CA GLY A 224 -2.98 -11.47 -9.78
C GLY A 224 -3.83 -11.03 -10.96
N GLU A 225 -5.14 -10.85 -10.74
CA GLU A 225 -6.14 -10.50 -11.75
C GLU A 225 -6.91 -9.25 -11.34
N GLU A 226 -7.57 -8.63 -12.33
CA GLU A 226 -8.48 -7.52 -12.13
C GLU A 226 -9.93 -8.00 -12.21
N PRO A 227 -10.85 -7.56 -11.30
CA PRO A 227 -12.23 -8.01 -11.34
C PRO A 227 -12.98 -7.47 -12.55
N GLU A 228 -13.79 -8.34 -13.19
CA GLU A 228 -14.65 -7.99 -14.33
C GLU A 228 -16.05 -7.55 -13.91
N HIS A 229 -16.58 -8.12 -12.83
CA HIS A 229 -17.93 -7.86 -12.34
C HIS A 229 -17.90 -7.61 -10.84
N ILE A 230 -18.68 -6.62 -10.42
CA ILE A 230 -18.83 -6.24 -9.03
C ILE A 230 -20.32 -6.07 -8.72
N SER A 231 -20.75 -6.64 -7.58
CA SER A 231 -22.08 -6.41 -7.00
C SER A 231 -21.92 -6.04 -5.53
N ALA A 232 -22.65 -5.03 -5.05
CA ALA A 232 -22.49 -4.52 -3.69
C ALA A 232 -23.83 -4.08 -3.07
N TYR A 233 -23.87 -4.15 -1.73
CA TYR A 233 -24.94 -3.62 -0.90
C TYR A 233 -24.38 -2.84 0.26
N ALA A 234 -24.95 -1.70 0.55
CA ALA A 234 -24.59 -0.87 1.70
C ALA A 234 -25.79 -0.64 2.62
N SER A 235 -25.52 -0.38 3.88
CA SER A 235 -26.54 -0.07 4.88
C SER A 235 -26.01 0.84 5.98
N VAL A 236 -26.95 1.47 6.68
CA VAL A 236 -26.74 2.11 7.97
C VAL A 236 -27.70 1.46 8.96
N ILE A 237 -27.19 0.94 10.07
CA ILE A 237 -27.93 0.26 11.14
C ILE A 237 -27.97 1.16 12.37
N ASP A 238 -26.84 1.77 12.73
CA ASP A 238 -26.73 2.67 13.87
C ASP A 238 -27.18 4.09 13.48
N HIS A 239 -28.22 4.58 14.13
CA HIS A 239 -28.76 5.92 13.90
C HIS A 239 -28.32 6.90 15.00
N ASP A 240 -27.11 6.77 15.49
CA ASP A 240 -26.52 7.60 16.55
C ASP A 240 -25.83 8.89 16.06
N GLY A 241 -25.94 9.18 14.75
CA GLY A 241 -25.39 10.38 14.11
C GLY A 241 -24.00 10.21 13.48
N ARG A 242 -23.32 9.09 13.69
CA ARG A 242 -22.01 8.83 13.07
C ARG A 242 -22.08 8.70 11.55
N PHE A 243 -23.12 8.09 11.02
CA PHE A 243 -23.25 7.67 9.62
C PHE A 243 -24.18 8.57 8.79
N ASN A 244 -24.20 9.88 9.10
CA ASN A 244 -25.02 10.85 8.36
C ASN A 244 -24.44 11.19 6.97
N GLU A 245 -23.11 11.09 6.80
CA GLU A 245 -22.43 11.47 5.56
C GLU A 245 -21.84 10.27 4.80
N VAL A 246 -21.61 9.15 5.50
CA VAL A 246 -20.92 7.98 4.96
C VAL A 246 -21.70 6.70 5.31
N GLU A 247 -21.50 5.64 4.54
CA GLU A 247 -22.03 4.32 4.85
C GLU A 247 -21.42 3.78 6.16
N GLU A 248 -22.22 3.00 6.89
CA GLU A 248 -21.76 2.24 8.05
C GLU A 248 -21.18 0.89 7.62
N ASN A 249 -21.93 0.20 6.75
CA ASN A 249 -21.62 -1.14 6.28
C ASN A 249 -21.63 -1.16 4.76
N ILE A 250 -20.70 -1.90 4.15
CA ILE A 250 -20.77 -2.27 2.76
C ILE A 250 -20.20 -3.67 2.56
N ALA A 251 -20.95 -4.52 1.83
CA ALA A 251 -20.51 -5.83 1.39
C ALA A 251 -20.51 -5.86 -0.14
N TRP A 252 -19.52 -6.54 -0.73
CA TRP A 252 -19.42 -6.68 -2.18
C TRP A 252 -18.86 -8.04 -2.58
N THR A 253 -19.21 -8.46 -3.77
CA THR A 253 -18.64 -9.61 -4.45
C THR A 253 -17.95 -9.18 -5.72
N MET A 254 -16.88 -9.87 -6.09
CA MET A 254 -16.13 -9.67 -7.33
C MET A 254 -15.97 -11.00 -8.05
N ARG A 255 -16.12 -10.98 -9.37
CA ARG A 255 -15.75 -12.10 -10.24
C ARG A 255 -14.55 -11.72 -11.09
N PHE A 256 -13.56 -12.60 -11.13
CA PHE A 256 -12.34 -12.46 -11.90
C PHE A 256 -12.39 -13.22 -13.23
N PRO A 257 -11.54 -12.89 -14.22
CA PRO A 257 -11.49 -13.57 -15.52
C PRO A 257 -11.30 -15.09 -15.45
N SER A 258 -10.53 -15.56 -14.46
CA SER A 258 -10.35 -17.00 -14.19
C SER A 258 -11.60 -17.71 -13.67
N GLY A 259 -12.67 -16.97 -13.35
CA GLY A 259 -13.89 -17.47 -12.70
C GLY A 259 -13.84 -17.43 -11.16
N ILE A 260 -12.74 -17.06 -10.55
CA ILE A 260 -12.65 -16.88 -9.08
C ILE A 260 -13.71 -15.87 -8.64
N VAL A 261 -14.39 -16.18 -7.51
CA VAL A 261 -15.32 -15.27 -6.86
C VAL A 261 -14.74 -14.86 -5.51
N ALA A 262 -14.69 -13.54 -5.24
CA ALA A 262 -14.31 -13.01 -3.94
C ALA A 262 -15.52 -12.34 -3.27
N SER A 263 -15.66 -12.54 -1.95
CA SER A 263 -16.66 -11.90 -1.09
C SER A 263 -15.94 -11.06 -0.04
N CYS A 264 -16.34 -9.80 0.07
CA CYS A 264 -15.74 -8.85 1.00
C CYS A 264 -16.82 -8.12 1.79
N THR A 265 -16.50 -7.78 3.02
CA THR A 265 -17.38 -6.99 3.90
C THR A 265 -16.56 -6.03 4.73
N THR A 266 -17.03 -4.81 4.87
CA THR A 266 -16.40 -3.82 5.74
C THR A 266 -17.44 -3.02 6.52
N THR A 267 -17.09 -2.59 7.74
CA THR A 267 -17.96 -1.84 8.61
C THR A 267 -17.19 -0.90 9.54
N TYR A 268 -17.87 0.18 9.90
CA TYR A 268 -17.50 1.07 10.99
C TYR A 268 -18.40 0.90 12.23
N GLY A 269 -19.42 0.02 12.15
CA GLY A 269 -20.36 -0.22 13.25
C GLY A 269 -19.97 -1.36 14.19
N ALA A 270 -19.01 -2.21 13.84
CA ALA A 270 -18.64 -3.37 14.63
C ALA A 270 -17.14 -3.69 14.56
N ASN A 271 -16.59 -4.22 15.67
CA ASN A 271 -15.24 -4.78 15.64
C ASN A 271 -15.25 -6.10 14.86
N MET A 272 -14.58 -6.10 13.72
CA MET A 272 -14.49 -7.23 12.80
C MET A 272 -13.01 -7.59 12.60
N ALA A 273 -12.65 -8.85 12.87
CA ALA A 273 -11.32 -9.33 12.63
C ALA A 273 -10.99 -9.24 11.12
N GLY A 274 -9.87 -8.59 10.79
CA GLY A 274 -9.40 -8.51 9.40
C GLY A 274 -8.66 -9.79 9.02
N TYR A 275 -9.20 -10.54 8.07
CA TYR A 275 -8.53 -11.71 7.52
C TYR A 275 -8.75 -11.80 6.00
N PHE A 276 -8.02 -12.66 5.35
CA PHE A 276 -8.46 -13.25 4.10
C PHE A 276 -8.31 -14.77 4.14
N ARG A 277 -9.24 -15.46 3.46
CA ARG A 277 -9.20 -16.92 3.26
C ARG A 277 -9.30 -17.22 1.78
N VAL A 278 -8.45 -18.13 1.31
CA VAL A 278 -8.40 -18.56 -0.09
C VAL A 278 -8.69 -20.05 -0.15
N TYR A 279 -9.65 -20.41 -0.99
CA TYR A 279 -10.06 -21.79 -1.21
C TYR A 279 -9.61 -22.24 -2.60
N GLY A 280 -8.86 -23.31 -2.65
CA GLY A 280 -8.43 -23.96 -3.89
C GLY A 280 -8.93 -25.39 -4.01
N SER A 281 -8.82 -25.97 -5.21
CA SER A 281 -9.27 -27.33 -5.48
C SER A 281 -8.49 -28.43 -4.74
N LYS A 282 -7.33 -28.09 -4.13
CA LYS A 282 -6.46 -29.04 -3.41
C LYS A 282 -6.16 -28.58 -1.99
N GLY A 283 -6.81 -27.54 -1.50
CA GLY A 283 -6.59 -27.04 -0.15
C GLY A 283 -7.05 -25.61 0.02
N TRP A 284 -6.80 -25.06 1.19
CA TRP A 284 -7.13 -23.70 1.58
C TRP A 284 -6.00 -23.07 2.39
N LEU A 285 -5.97 -21.76 2.42
CA LEU A 285 -5.16 -20.98 3.35
C LEU A 285 -5.98 -19.84 3.97
N GLN A 286 -5.58 -19.41 5.16
CA GLN A 286 -6.10 -18.22 5.82
C GLN A 286 -4.94 -17.43 6.42
N VAL A 287 -5.04 -16.11 6.34
CA VAL A 287 -4.19 -15.21 7.11
C VAL A 287 -5.09 -14.44 8.05
N ASP A 288 -4.94 -14.72 9.36
CA ASP A 288 -5.59 -13.97 10.42
C ASP A 288 -4.85 -12.66 10.69
N ASN A 289 -5.56 -11.65 11.12
CA ASN A 289 -5.04 -10.28 11.31
C ASN A 289 -4.30 -9.74 10.07
N ALA A 290 -4.73 -10.15 8.86
CA ALA A 290 -4.05 -9.92 7.58
C ALA A 290 -3.68 -8.45 7.31
N PHE A 291 -4.45 -7.53 7.89
CA PHE A 291 -4.32 -6.09 7.69
C PHE A 291 -3.85 -5.35 8.95
N SER A 292 -3.45 -6.08 9.98
CA SER A 292 -2.89 -5.53 11.21
C SER A 292 -1.42 -5.14 11.05
N TYR A 293 -0.87 -4.49 12.05
CA TYR A 293 0.54 -4.10 12.06
C TYR A 293 1.44 -5.22 12.60
N GLU A 294 0.87 -6.14 13.38
CA GLU A 294 1.57 -7.26 14.00
C GLU A 294 0.60 -8.41 14.30
N GLY A 295 1.13 -9.58 14.66
CA GLY A 295 0.33 -10.74 15.07
C GLY A 295 -0.37 -11.43 13.91
N LEU A 296 0.13 -11.31 12.69
CA LEU A 296 -0.40 -12.04 11.54
C LEU A 296 -0.08 -13.53 11.67
N ARG A 297 -1.06 -14.37 11.39
CA ARG A 297 -0.91 -15.84 11.44
C ARG A 297 -1.41 -16.43 10.13
N ILE A 298 -0.58 -17.25 9.50
CA ILE A 298 -0.99 -18.05 8.35
C ILE A 298 -1.27 -19.48 8.75
N THR A 299 -2.45 -19.97 8.36
CA THR A 299 -2.83 -21.40 8.44
C THR A 299 -3.16 -21.89 7.06
N ALA A 300 -2.70 -23.11 6.72
CA ALA A 300 -3.04 -23.74 5.45
C ALA A 300 -3.12 -25.26 5.58
N GLU A 301 -4.09 -25.85 4.87
CA GLU A 301 -4.23 -27.29 4.68
C GLU A 301 -4.32 -27.59 3.17
N TYR A 302 -3.38 -28.38 2.67
CA TYR A 302 -3.28 -28.74 1.26
C TYR A 302 -2.52 -30.07 1.13
N GLN A 303 -2.27 -30.53 -0.08
CA GLN A 303 -1.44 -31.73 -0.33
C GLN A 303 0.04 -31.43 -0.07
N GLY A 304 0.39 -31.16 1.20
CA GLY A 304 1.72 -30.80 1.67
C GLY A 304 1.75 -30.71 3.19
N PRO A 305 2.86 -30.27 3.78
CA PRO A 305 2.94 -30.05 5.22
C PRO A 305 1.91 -29.03 5.68
N LYS A 306 1.18 -29.34 6.76
CA LYS A 306 0.28 -28.37 7.38
C LYS A 306 1.07 -27.14 7.80
N ILE A 307 0.55 -25.94 7.48
CA ILE A 307 1.10 -24.66 7.88
C ILE A 307 0.26 -24.10 9.02
N ASP A 308 0.92 -23.66 10.07
CA ASP A 308 0.35 -22.94 11.18
C ASP A 308 1.46 -22.06 11.78
N GLU A 309 1.67 -20.89 11.20
CA GLU A 309 2.81 -20.01 11.47
C GLU A 309 2.31 -18.64 11.95
N LEU A 310 2.74 -18.23 13.15
CA LEU A 310 2.58 -16.88 13.65
C LEU A 310 3.81 -16.06 13.22
N ASN A 311 3.59 -14.96 12.52
CA ASN A 311 4.67 -14.06 12.18
C ASN A 311 5.20 -13.38 13.45
N PRO A 312 6.48 -13.59 13.82
CA PRO A 312 7.08 -12.92 14.97
C PRO A 312 7.45 -11.47 14.70
N ALA A 313 7.39 -11.04 13.43
CA ALA A 313 7.71 -9.67 13.07
C ALA A 313 6.72 -8.71 13.73
N ARG A 314 7.27 -7.62 14.23
CA ARG A 314 6.50 -6.53 14.82
C ARG A 314 6.54 -5.32 13.91
N ASP A 315 5.52 -4.48 14.05
CA ASP A 315 5.63 -3.12 13.52
C ASP A 315 6.97 -2.50 13.99
N PRO A 316 7.78 -1.90 13.11
CA PRO A 316 7.40 -1.35 11.80
C PRO A 316 7.99 -2.11 10.59
N SER A 317 8.17 -3.40 10.62
CA SER A 317 8.92 -4.17 9.60
C SER A 317 8.44 -3.96 8.16
N HIS A 318 7.12 -3.96 7.92
CA HIS A 318 6.57 -3.76 6.57
C HIS A 318 6.70 -2.30 6.09
N PHE A 319 6.59 -1.32 6.99
CA PHE A 319 6.88 0.08 6.65
C PHE A 319 8.35 0.29 6.30
N LEU A 320 9.27 -0.43 6.98
CA LEU A 320 10.68 -0.40 6.65
C LEU A 320 10.93 -0.95 5.24
N ALA A 321 10.36 -2.12 4.93
CA ALA A 321 10.51 -2.74 3.61
C ALA A 321 9.90 -1.86 2.50
N GLU A 322 8.76 -1.23 2.75
CA GLU A 322 8.11 -0.29 1.84
C GLU A 322 8.97 0.96 1.58
N ALA A 323 9.49 1.59 2.65
CA ALA A 323 10.35 2.77 2.55
C ALA A 323 11.67 2.45 1.83
N ASP A 324 12.29 1.31 2.14
CA ASP A 324 13.53 0.86 1.51
C ASP A 324 13.33 0.51 0.04
N HIS A 325 12.20 -0.14 -0.31
CA HIS A 325 11.84 -0.39 -1.71
C HIS A 325 11.70 0.92 -2.48
N PHE A 326 10.94 1.90 -1.94
CA PHE A 326 10.76 3.18 -2.63
C PHE A 326 12.08 3.95 -2.76
N SER A 327 12.89 3.98 -1.71
CA SER A 327 14.23 4.58 -1.76
C SER A 327 15.12 3.92 -2.81
N HIS A 328 15.08 2.59 -2.93
CA HIS A 328 15.78 1.86 -3.97
C HIS A 328 15.31 2.25 -5.37
N CYS A 329 13.99 2.39 -5.57
CA CYS A 329 13.42 2.84 -6.85
C CYS A 329 13.85 4.27 -7.20
N VAL A 330 13.86 5.18 -6.22
CA VAL A 330 14.31 6.57 -6.40
C VAL A 330 15.79 6.62 -6.79
N GLN A 331 16.65 5.92 -6.03
CA GLN A 331 18.11 5.94 -6.23
C GLN A 331 18.55 5.30 -7.55
N ASN A 332 17.79 4.33 -8.06
CA ASN A 332 18.14 3.56 -9.27
C ASN A 332 17.23 3.85 -10.46
N ASN A 333 16.34 4.85 -10.34
CA ASN A 333 15.35 5.21 -11.36
C ASN A 333 14.49 4.03 -11.83
N LEU A 334 14.06 3.16 -10.89
CA LEU A 334 13.19 2.01 -11.16
C LEU A 334 11.73 2.38 -10.93
N GLU A 335 10.82 1.63 -11.57
CA GLU A 335 9.39 1.76 -11.25
C GLU A 335 9.08 1.07 -9.91
N PRO A 336 8.29 1.73 -9.02
CA PRO A 336 7.89 1.11 -7.77
C PRO A 336 6.86 0.01 -7.98
N GLN A 337 6.78 -0.93 -7.03
CA GLN A 337 5.85 -2.06 -7.07
C GLN A 337 4.37 -1.66 -7.08
N SER A 338 4.02 -0.56 -6.41
CA SER A 338 2.66 0.00 -6.37
C SER A 338 2.66 1.45 -6.91
N PRO A 339 2.85 1.63 -8.24
CA PRO A 339 2.87 2.96 -8.84
C PRO A 339 1.49 3.63 -8.74
N GLY A 340 1.39 4.89 -9.11
CA GLY A 340 0.13 5.64 -9.10
C GLY A 340 -1.00 4.95 -9.84
N GLU A 341 -0.69 4.21 -10.90
CA GLU A 341 -1.66 3.42 -11.68
C GLU A 341 -2.30 2.30 -10.86
N GLU A 342 -1.61 1.76 -9.86
CA GLU A 342 -2.20 0.79 -8.92
C GLU A 342 -3.29 1.44 -8.07
N GLY A 343 -3.02 2.61 -7.51
CA GLY A 343 -4.01 3.40 -6.79
C GLY A 343 -5.18 3.86 -7.67
N LEU A 344 -4.92 4.24 -8.92
CA LEU A 344 -5.96 4.61 -9.89
C LEU A 344 -6.92 3.44 -10.14
N ARG A 345 -6.42 2.20 -10.29
CA ARG A 345 -7.28 1.02 -10.43
C ARG A 345 -8.16 0.82 -9.21
N ASP A 346 -7.61 0.89 -8.01
CA ASP A 346 -8.40 0.78 -6.77
C ASP A 346 -9.49 1.86 -6.69
N MET A 347 -9.17 3.12 -7.04
CA MET A 347 -10.19 4.19 -7.08
C MET A 347 -11.30 3.90 -8.10
N GLY A 348 -10.96 3.29 -9.23
CA GLY A 348 -11.94 2.81 -10.22
C GLY A 348 -12.87 1.75 -9.64
N TYR A 349 -12.33 0.77 -8.92
CA TYR A 349 -13.14 -0.28 -8.29
C TYR A 349 -13.94 0.22 -7.09
N VAL A 350 -13.40 1.08 -6.26
CA VAL A 350 -14.16 1.76 -5.19
C VAL A 350 -15.36 2.49 -5.78
N THR A 351 -15.16 3.21 -6.89
CA THR A 351 -16.26 3.87 -7.61
C THR A 351 -17.32 2.88 -8.11
N GLN A 352 -16.91 1.73 -8.65
CA GLN A 352 -17.83 0.69 -9.11
C GLN A 352 -18.61 0.05 -7.95
N ILE A 353 -17.94 -0.24 -6.82
CA ILE A 353 -18.57 -0.78 -5.62
C ILE A 353 -19.67 0.17 -5.12
N TYR A 354 -19.38 1.47 -4.97
CA TYR A 354 -20.38 2.45 -4.53
C TYR A 354 -21.54 2.58 -5.51
N ARG A 355 -21.28 2.65 -6.82
CA ARG A 355 -22.34 2.70 -7.84
C ARG A 355 -23.24 1.46 -7.76
N SER A 356 -22.65 0.26 -7.61
CA SER A 356 -23.41 -1.00 -7.45
C SER A 356 -24.26 -0.99 -6.18
N ALA A 357 -23.78 -0.36 -5.10
CA ALA A 357 -24.52 -0.20 -3.86
C ALA A 357 -25.55 0.96 -3.87
N GLY A 358 -25.68 1.70 -4.99
CA GLY A 358 -26.59 2.84 -5.11
C GLY A 358 -26.13 4.11 -4.38
N ILE A 359 -24.84 4.19 -4.02
CA ILE A 359 -24.27 5.36 -3.34
C ILE A 359 -23.65 6.31 -4.39
N ALA A 360 -24.06 7.58 -4.37
CA ALA A 360 -23.43 8.62 -5.18
C ALA A 360 -22.06 9.01 -4.61
N ILE A 361 -21.06 9.09 -5.50
CA ILE A 361 -19.69 9.49 -5.15
C ILE A 361 -19.43 10.87 -5.70
#